data_7124b494a306c0dbd2759584ecf59257
#
_entry.id   7124b494a306c0dbd2759584ecf59257
#
_cell.length_a   1.000
_cell.length_b   1.000
_cell.length_c   1.000
_cell.angle_alpha   90.00
_cell.angle_beta   90.00
_cell.angle_gamma   90.00
#
_symmetry.space_group_name_H-M   'P 1'
#
loop_
_entity.id
_entity.type
_entity.pdbx_description
1 polymer ?
#
loop_
_entity_poly.entity_id
_entity_poly.type
_entity_poly.pdbx_seq_one_letter_code
_entity_poly.pdbx_strand_id
1 'polypeptide(L)'
;MKVLSIQSHVAFGHVGNASAVFPMQRLGVEVWPIHTVQFSNHTGYGAWRGRVFDGPMIEDLVAGISERGVLAGCDGVLSGYMGSADIGTAIVRAVSAVRALNPAALYCCDPVIGDTDRGVYVRPGIPEFMRGEALPAADIATPNQFELDHLSGLTSRTLDEAKVAIAALQALGPKVVLVTSLVTDDTPSGAIDLMAAEGGSYWLLRTPRLGLSVNGAGDAIAALFLVHYLRTHSAAIALGMAGASVYGLLRRTAEAGSREILTVAAQDEFVSPTTTFPVEPV
;
A
#
# COMPACT_ATOMS: atom_id res chain seq x y z
N MET A 1 -17.60 -2.33 7.31
CA MET A 1 -16.29 -1.66 7.15
C MET A 1 -16.33 -0.83 5.89
N LYS A 2 -15.88 0.43 5.96
CA LYS A 2 -15.86 1.40 4.87
C LYS A 2 -14.48 2.04 4.77
N VAL A 3 -13.94 2.14 3.56
CA VAL A 3 -12.59 2.68 3.31
C VAL A 3 -12.67 3.76 2.23
N LEU A 4 -12.09 4.91 2.50
CA LEU A 4 -11.82 5.95 1.51
C LEU A 4 -10.44 5.67 0.89
N SER A 5 -10.42 5.36 -0.41
CA SER A 5 -9.17 5.02 -1.12
C SER A 5 -8.79 6.13 -2.10
N ILE A 6 -7.71 6.84 -1.82
CA ILE A 6 -7.23 7.99 -2.62
C ILE A 6 -5.92 7.60 -3.29
N GLN A 7 -5.99 7.12 -4.52
CA GLN A 7 -4.85 6.56 -5.27
C GLN A 7 -4.97 6.83 -6.77
N SER A 8 -3.93 6.51 -7.52
CA SER A 8 -3.97 6.53 -8.98
C SER A 8 -5.01 5.53 -9.53
N HIS A 9 -5.38 5.72 -10.81
CA HIS A 9 -6.23 4.77 -11.52
C HIS A 9 -5.83 4.66 -12.98
N VAL A 10 -5.90 3.45 -13.52
CA VAL A 10 -5.71 3.15 -14.94
C VAL A 10 -6.94 2.46 -15.50
N ALA A 11 -7.25 2.76 -16.80
CA ALA A 11 -8.36 2.10 -17.48
C ALA A 11 -8.00 0.67 -17.93
N PHE A 12 -6.75 0.45 -18.33
CA PHE A 12 -6.19 -0.86 -18.69
C PHE A 12 -5.09 -1.24 -17.71
N GLY A 13 -5.18 -2.44 -17.17
CA GLY A 13 -4.27 -2.97 -16.16
C GLY A 13 -4.76 -2.71 -14.73
N HIS A 14 -3.91 -3.07 -13.76
CA HIS A 14 -4.25 -3.08 -12.34
C HIS A 14 -3.15 -2.41 -11.50
N VAL A 15 -3.24 -1.09 -11.32
CA VAL A 15 -2.41 -0.31 -10.39
C VAL A 15 -3.27 0.70 -9.65
N GLY A 16 -2.84 1.16 -8.48
CA GLY A 16 -3.58 2.09 -7.65
C GLY A 16 -4.99 1.56 -7.32
N ASN A 17 -6.02 2.39 -7.45
CA ASN A 17 -7.40 1.99 -7.21
C ASN A 17 -7.87 0.82 -8.11
N ALA A 18 -7.33 0.68 -9.32
CA ALA A 18 -7.65 -0.46 -10.19
C ALA A 18 -7.11 -1.80 -9.62
N SER A 19 -6.10 -1.76 -8.75
CA SER A 19 -5.58 -2.93 -8.02
C SER A 19 -6.17 -3.09 -6.63
N ALA A 20 -6.36 -1.99 -5.89
CA ALA A 20 -6.72 -2.01 -4.48
C ALA A 20 -8.22 -2.21 -4.22
N VAL A 21 -9.10 -1.58 -5.04
CA VAL A 21 -10.55 -1.51 -4.75
C VAL A 21 -11.22 -2.87 -4.82
N PHE A 22 -11.00 -3.60 -5.91
CA PHE A 22 -11.67 -4.88 -6.12
C PHE A 22 -11.33 -5.94 -5.05
N PRO A 23 -10.06 -6.15 -4.64
CA PRO A 23 -9.73 -7.05 -3.52
C PRO A 23 -10.45 -6.67 -2.22
N MET A 24 -10.50 -5.39 -1.87
CA MET A 24 -11.23 -4.92 -0.69
C MET A 24 -12.73 -5.22 -0.79
N GLN A 25 -13.34 -4.94 -1.95
CA GLN A 25 -14.77 -5.23 -2.20
C GLN A 25 -15.04 -6.73 -2.17
N ARG A 26 -14.14 -7.56 -2.70
CA ARG A 26 -14.24 -9.02 -2.65
C ARG A 26 -14.20 -9.56 -1.22
N LEU A 27 -13.57 -8.83 -0.31
CA LEU A 27 -13.59 -9.08 1.13
C LEU A 27 -14.80 -8.45 1.84
N GLY A 28 -15.79 -7.88 1.13
CA GLY A 28 -16.99 -7.29 1.72
C GLY A 28 -16.79 -5.90 2.32
N VAL A 29 -15.78 -5.17 1.89
CA VAL A 29 -15.53 -3.78 2.29
C VAL A 29 -16.24 -2.83 1.32
N GLU A 30 -16.96 -1.85 1.82
CA GLU A 30 -17.46 -0.73 1.03
C GLU A 30 -16.31 0.24 0.79
N VAL A 31 -15.96 0.48 -0.47
CA VAL A 31 -14.83 1.34 -0.83
C VAL A 31 -15.31 2.56 -1.60
N TRP A 32 -14.84 3.74 -1.18
CA TRP A 32 -15.08 5.01 -1.86
C TRP A 32 -13.77 5.45 -2.56
N PRO A 33 -13.62 5.16 -3.87
CA PRO A 33 -12.38 5.50 -4.56
C PRO A 33 -12.39 6.94 -5.06
N ILE A 34 -11.33 7.69 -4.74
CA ILE A 34 -10.98 8.97 -5.36
C ILE A 34 -9.68 8.76 -6.13
N HIS A 35 -9.64 9.23 -7.37
CA HIS A 35 -8.48 9.04 -8.24
C HIS A 35 -7.57 10.27 -8.21
N THR A 36 -6.29 10.08 -7.94
CA THR A 36 -5.26 11.13 -8.03
C THR A 36 -4.85 11.40 -9.49
N VAL A 37 -4.92 10.35 -10.30
CA VAL A 37 -4.72 10.40 -11.75
C VAL A 37 -5.71 9.46 -12.43
N GLN A 38 -6.06 9.77 -13.68
CA GLN A 38 -6.76 8.85 -14.56
C GLN A 38 -5.93 8.68 -15.82
N PHE A 39 -5.32 7.49 -15.97
CA PHE A 39 -4.51 7.15 -17.15
C PHE A 39 -5.12 6.00 -17.94
N SER A 40 -4.76 5.91 -19.22
CA SER A 40 -5.16 4.80 -20.08
C SER A 40 -4.58 3.46 -19.62
N ASN A 41 -3.32 3.49 -19.15
CA ASN A 41 -2.53 2.34 -18.73
C ASN A 41 -1.38 2.80 -17.84
N HIS A 42 -0.67 1.88 -17.21
CA HIS A 42 0.52 2.19 -16.41
C HIS A 42 1.61 2.84 -17.27
N THR A 43 2.30 3.84 -16.71
CA THR A 43 3.36 4.60 -17.40
C THR A 43 4.54 3.74 -17.85
N GLY A 44 4.79 2.61 -17.20
CA GLY A 44 5.81 1.62 -17.56
C GLY A 44 5.61 0.94 -18.94
N TYR A 45 4.48 1.17 -19.61
CA TYR A 45 4.29 0.79 -21.02
C TYR A 45 5.02 1.73 -22.01
N GLY A 46 5.66 2.79 -21.53
CA GLY A 46 6.39 3.77 -22.35
C GLY A 46 5.52 4.87 -22.95
N ALA A 47 4.26 4.60 -23.26
CA ALA A 47 3.28 5.58 -23.71
C ALA A 47 1.96 5.42 -22.95
N TRP A 48 1.34 6.53 -22.60
CA TRP A 48 0.07 6.60 -21.91
C TRP A 48 -0.68 7.89 -22.23
N ARG A 49 -1.97 7.91 -21.94
CA ARG A 49 -2.83 9.10 -22.09
C ARG A 49 -3.63 9.27 -20.80
N GLY A 50 -4.05 10.50 -20.53
CA GLY A 50 -4.89 10.81 -19.38
C GLY A 50 -4.47 12.10 -18.69
N ARG A 51 -4.89 12.26 -17.43
CA ARG A 51 -4.66 13.47 -16.65
C ARG A 51 -4.22 13.12 -15.23
N VAL A 52 -3.37 13.97 -14.68
CA VAL A 52 -3.17 14.12 -13.24
C VAL A 52 -4.20 15.12 -12.76
N PHE A 53 -4.90 14.83 -11.70
CA PHE A 53 -5.82 15.75 -11.05
C PHE A 53 -5.03 16.71 -10.14
N ASP A 54 -5.73 17.61 -9.44
CA ASP A 54 -5.12 18.57 -8.52
C ASP A 54 -5.71 18.43 -7.10
N GLY A 55 -5.05 19.05 -6.13
CA GLY A 55 -5.49 19.03 -4.74
C GLY A 55 -6.92 19.54 -4.54
N PRO A 56 -7.31 20.70 -5.12
CA PRO A 56 -8.66 21.24 -5.03
C PRO A 56 -9.75 20.26 -5.48
N MET A 57 -9.53 19.46 -6.54
CA MET A 57 -10.49 18.46 -6.97
C MET A 57 -10.65 17.35 -5.94
N ILE A 58 -9.56 16.89 -5.32
CA ILE A 58 -9.64 15.88 -4.26
C ILE A 58 -10.43 16.43 -3.06
N GLU A 59 -10.15 17.67 -2.66
CA GLU A 59 -10.84 18.35 -1.55
C GLU A 59 -12.34 18.49 -1.84
N ASP A 60 -12.72 18.88 -3.06
CA ASP A 60 -14.12 19.04 -3.48
C ASP A 60 -14.90 17.71 -3.42
N LEU A 61 -14.27 16.61 -3.91
CA LEU A 61 -14.88 15.29 -3.81
C LEU A 61 -15.06 14.83 -2.36
N VAL A 62 -14.07 15.07 -1.49
CA VAL A 62 -14.16 14.75 -0.06
C VAL A 62 -15.24 15.59 0.62
N ALA A 63 -15.35 16.87 0.29
CA ALA A 63 -16.41 17.75 0.80
C ALA A 63 -17.80 17.23 0.38
N GLY A 64 -17.97 16.87 -0.90
CA GLY A 64 -19.24 16.32 -1.40
C GLY A 64 -19.62 15.00 -0.71
N ILE A 65 -18.66 14.11 -0.41
CA ILE A 65 -18.88 12.90 0.38
C ILE A 65 -19.27 13.26 1.83
N SER A 66 -18.56 14.24 2.41
CA SER A 66 -18.84 14.73 3.77
C SER A 66 -20.25 15.26 3.93
N GLU A 67 -20.75 16.04 2.94
CA GLU A 67 -22.12 16.56 2.91
C GLU A 67 -23.20 15.47 2.91
N ARG A 68 -22.88 14.27 2.50
CA ARG A 68 -23.78 13.10 2.61
C ARG A 68 -23.83 12.51 4.02
N GLY A 69 -22.99 13.01 4.93
CA GLY A 69 -22.95 12.56 6.33
C GLY A 69 -22.32 11.16 6.49
N VAL A 70 -21.63 10.62 5.47
CA VAL A 70 -21.16 9.23 5.48
C VAL A 70 -19.76 9.07 6.08
N LEU A 71 -18.95 10.13 6.17
CA LEU A 71 -17.59 10.07 6.68
C LEU A 71 -17.48 9.60 8.14
N ALA A 72 -18.50 9.83 8.97
CA ALA A 72 -18.55 9.32 10.34
C ALA A 72 -18.49 7.78 10.41
N GLY A 73 -18.85 7.09 9.34
CA GLY A 73 -18.76 5.64 9.22
C GLY A 73 -17.54 5.14 8.46
N CYS A 74 -16.59 6.00 8.13
CA CYS A 74 -15.35 5.64 7.46
C CYS A 74 -14.38 5.02 8.47
N ASP A 75 -14.02 3.76 8.30
CA ASP A 75 -13.14 3.02 9.22
C ASP A 75 -11.66 3.21 8.88
N GLY A 76 -11.34 3.55 7.61
CA GLY A 76 -9.96 3.74 7.18
C GLY A 76 -9.83 4.60 5.93
N VAL A 77 -8.68 5.24 5.81
CA VAL A 77 -8.22 5.94 4.61
C VAL A 77 -7.00 5.20 4.08
N LEU A 78 -6.96 4.93 2.78
CA LEU A 78 -5.81 4.35 2.09
C LEU A 78 -5.31 5.35 1.05
N SER A 79 -4.04 5.70 1.07
CA SER A 79 -3.39 6.45 0.01
C SER A 79 -2.27 5.65 -0.65
N GLY A 80 -2.01 5.94 -1.91
CA GLY A 80 -0.90 5.40 -2.68
C GLY A 80 -0.29 6.48 -3.57
N TYR A 81 -0.02 6.17 -4.84
CA TYR A 81 0.58 7.14 -5.77
C TYR A 81 -0.26 8.42 -5.89
N MET A 82 0.35 9.56 -5.60
CA MET A 82 -0.36 10.84 -5.50
C MET A 82 -0.16 11.79 -6.69
N GLY A 83 0.88 11.63 -7.48
CA GLY A 83 1.12 12.46 -8.68
C GLY A 83 1.76 13.83 -8.42
N SER A 84 1.50 14.46 -7.26
CA SER A 84 2.08 15.76 -6.84
C SER A 84 1.93 15.99 -5.34
N ALA A 85 2.73 16.88 -4.76
CA ALA A 85 2.70 17.18 -3.33
C ALA A 85 1.41 17.92 -2.90
N ASP A 86 0.79 18.72 -3.77
CA ASP A 86 -0.50 19.37 -3.48
C ASP A 86 -1.64 18.35 -3.34
N ILE A 87 -1.64 17.29 -4.15
CA ILE A 87 -2.55 16.15 -3.95
C ILE A 87 -2.26 15.49 -2.59
N GLY A 88 -0.99 15.33 -2.24
CA GLY A 88 -0.61 14.81 -0.92
C GLY A 88 -1.20 15.64 0.23
N THR A 89 -1.10 16.95 0.15
CA THR A 89 -1.71 17.87 1.13
C THR A 89 -3.23 17.67 1.21
N ALA A 90 -3.92 17.54 0.07
CA ALA A 90 -5.35 17.24 0.03
C ALA A 90 -5.70 15.88 0.66
N ILE A 91 -4.85 14.85 0.49
CA ILE A 91 -5.00 13.55 1.15
C ILE A 91 -4.91 13.69 2.67
N VAL A 92 -3.90 14.40 3.20
CA VAL A 92 -3.75 14.61 4.65
C VAL A 92 -4.94 15.39 5.23
N ARG A 93 -5.48 16.37 4.48
CA ARG A 93 -6.71 17.07 4.86
C ARG A 93 -7.93 16.14 4.86
N ALA A 94 -8.03 15.23 3.87
CA ALA A 94 -9.10 14.22 3.85
C ALA A 94 -9.03 13.30 5.07
N VAL A 95 -7.82 12.84 5.45
CA VAL A 95 -7.60 12.08 6.70
C VAL A 95 -8.07 12.86 7.91
N SER A 96 -7.71 14.14 8.00
CA SER A 96 -8.14 15.02 9.11
C SER A 96 -9.66 15.19 9.16
N ALA A 97 -10.32 15.34 8.00
CA ALA A 97 -11.77 15.44 7.91
C ALA A 97 -12.47 14.14 8.34
N VAL A 98 -11.96 12.98 7.97
CA VAL A 98 -12.48 11.68 8.42
C VAL A 98 -12.30 11.53 9.93
N ARG A 99 -11.10 11.81 10.46
CA ARG A 99 -10.81 11.68 11.91
C ARG A 99 -11.59 12.67 12.78
N ALA A 100 -11.94 13.83 12.25
CA ALA A 100 -12.80 14.78 12.95
C ALA A 100 -14.20 14.19 13.24
N LEU A 101 -14.69 13.27 12.41
CA LEU A 101 -16.00 12.62 12.53
C LEU A 101 -15.89 11.19 13.07
N ASN A 102 -14.81 10.49 12.82
CA ASN A 102 -14.47 9.17 13.36
C ASN A 102 -13.02 9.14 13.85
N PRO A 103 -12.73 9.48 15.11
CA PRO A 103 -11.36 9.47 15.64
C PRO A 103 -10.67 8.10 15.64
N ALA A 104 -11.44 7.01 15.50
CA ALA A 104 -10.90 5.65 15.41
C ALA A 104 -10.49 5.25 14.01
N ALA A 105 -10.76 6.06 12.98
CA ALA A 105 -10.39 5.79 11.62
C ALA A 105 -8.87 5.77 11.45
N LEU A 106 -8.36 4.69 10.82
CA LEU A 106 -6.93 4.52 10.56
C LEU A 106 -6.53 5.08 9.19
N TYR A 107 -5.35 5.68 9.12
CA TYR A 107 -4.75 6.07 7.86
C TYR A 107 -3.60 5.12 7.52
N CYS A 108 -3.73 4.42 6.40
CA CYS A 108 -2.70 3.61 5.78
C CYS A 108 -2.07 4.40 4.62
N CYS A 109 -0.81 4.75 4.75
CA CYS A 109 -0.01 5.41 3.74
C CYS A 109 0.85 4.37 3.02
N ASP A 110 0.57 4.12 1.74
CA ASP A 110 1.51 3.45 0.85
C ASP A 110 2.43 4.52 0.24
N PRO A 111 3.70 4.62 0.68
CA PRO A 111 4.56 5.76 0.37
C PRO A 111 5.26 5.57 -0.98
N VAL A 112 4.48 5.51 -2.05
CA VAL A 112 4.98 5.25 -3.40
C VAL A 112 5.99 6.33 -3.83
N ILE A 113 7.26 5.97 -3.87
CA ILE A 113 8.40 6.83 -4.24
C ILE A 113 9.21 6.22 -5.37
N GLY A 114 9.52 4.92 -5.25
CA GLY A 114 10.45 4.27 -6.14
C GLY A 114 10.62 2.78 -5.87
N ASP A 115 11.56 2.17 -6.58
CA ASP A 115 11.98 0.80 -6.36
C ASP A 115 13.47 0.62 -6.64
N THR A 116 14.03 -0.53 -6.25
CA THR A 116 15.46 -0.84 -6.39
C THR A 116 15.93 -0.81 -7.84
N ASP A 117 15.06 -1.20 -8.79
CA ASP A 117 15.45 -1.32 -10.21
C ASP A 117 15.45 0.03 -10.93
N ARG A 118 14.51 0.94 -10.56
CA ARG A 118 14.27 2.22 -11.23
C ARG A 118 14.71 3.44 -10.44
N GLY A 119 15.01 3.28 -9.14
CA GLY A 119 15.23 4.40 -8.24
C GLY A 119 13.97 5.22 -8.01
N VAL A 120 14.11 6.49 -7.65
CA VAL A 120 12.99 7.43 -7.47
C VAL A 120 12.35 7.73 -8.83
N TYR A 121 11.06 7.47 -8.99
CA TYR A 121 10.31 7.75 -10.23
C TYR A 121 9.16 8.74 -10.04
N VAL A 122 8.93 9.20 -8.83
CA VAL A 122 7.95 10.26 -8.54
C VAL A 122 8.52 11.65 -8.79
N ARG A 123 7.64 12.65 -8.85
CA ARG A 123 8.07 14.04 -9.04
C ARG A 123 8.84 14.56 -7.83
N PRO A 124 9.79 15.52 -8.03
CA PRO A 124 10.43 16.22 -6.94
C PRO A 124 9.44 16.81 -5.94
N GLY A 125 9.78 16.79 -4.65
CA GLY A 125 8.94 17.24 -3.56
C GLY A 125 8.03 16.16 -2.97
N ILE A 126 7.75 15.05 -3.69
CA ILE A 126 6.93 13.96 -3.15
C ILE A 126 7.66 13.18 -2.04
N PRO A 127 8.94 12.78 -2.17
CA PRO A 127 9.64 12.11 -1.08
C PRO A 127 9.71 12.95 0.19
N GLU A 128 9.99 14.24 0.06
CA GLU A 128 10.03 15.19 1.18
C GLU A 128 8.65 15.33 1.84
N PHE A 129 7.59 15.43 1.04
CA PHE A 129 6.21 15.45 1.52
C PHE A 129 5.85 14.14 2.25
N MET A 130 6.19 12.98 1.69
CA MET A 130 5.96 11.68 2.33
C MET A 130 6.59 11.64 3.72
N ARG A 131 7.88 12.06 3.84
CA ARG A 131 8.60 12.05 5.11
C ARG A 131 8.07 13.10 6.10
N GLY A 132 7.74 14.30 5.62
CA GLY A 132 7.43 15.46 6.47
C GLY A 132 5.96 15.61 6.86
N GLU A 133 5.04 15.05 6.07
CA GLU A 133 3.60 15.27 6.26
C GLU A 133 2.80 13.97 6.24
N ALA A 134 2.98 13.10 5.24
CA ALA A 134 2.15 11.91 5.09
C ALA A 134 2.42 10.87 6.18
N LEU A 135 3.69 10.53 6.43
CA LEU A 135 4.07 9.58 7.49
C LEU A 135 3.72 10.07 8.89
N PRO A 136 3.95 11.35 9.27
CA PRO A 136 3.48 11.88 10.55
C PRO A 136 1.97 11.76 10.78
N ALA A 137 1.19 11.77 9.71
CA ALA A 137 -0.27 11.60 9.80
C ALA A 137 -0.71 10.12 9.78
N ALA A 138 0.15 9.18 9.38
CA ALA A 138 -0.20 7.78 9.16
C ALA A 138 -0.20 6.96 10.46
N ASP A 139 -1.12 5.99 10.57
CA ASP A 139 -1.10 4.93 11.59
C ASP A 139 -0.35 3.71 11.07
N ILE A 140 -0.46 3.46 9.75
CA ILE A 140 0.14 2.33 9.04
C ILE A 140 0.92 2.87 7.85
N ALA A 141 2.12 2.33 7.60
CA ALA A 141 2.88 2.57 6.39
C ALA A 141 3.28 1.25 5.72
N THR A 142 3.28 1.22 4.37
CA THR A 142 3.55 -0.01 3.60
C THR A 142 4.70 0.14 2.60
N PRO A 143 5.89 0.67 3.02
CA PRO A 143 7.00 0.87 2.11
C PRO A 143 7.53 -0.45 1.54
N ASN A 144 8.05 -0.44 0.32
CA ASN A 144 9.00 -1.44 -0.11
C ASN A 144 10.39 -1.19 0.52
N GLN A 145 11.35 -2.10 0.32
CA GLN A 145 12.70 -1.95 0.89
C GLN A 145 13.39 -0.65 0.45
N PHE A 146 13.29 -0.27 -0.82
CA PHE A 146 13.88 0.97 -1.34
C PHE A 146 13.27 2.21 -0.68
N GLU A 147 11.96 2.22 -0.50
CA GLU A 147 11.22 3.31 0.15
C GLU A 147 11.52 3.38 1.65
N LEU A 148 11.66 2.21 2.31
CA LEU A 148 12.10 2.16 3.70
C LEU A 148 13.47 2.82 3.87
N ASP A 149 14.44 2.42 3.05
CA ASP A 149 15.80 2.97 3.09
C ASP A 149 15.79 4.47 2.80
N HIS A 150 15.07 4.88 1.77
CA HIS A 150 14.97 6.29 1.37
C HIS A 150 14.34 7.18 2.46
N LEU A 151 13.24 6.72 3.06
CA LEU A 151 12.48 7.48 4.06
C LEU A 151 13.13 7.48 5.44
N SER A 152 13.75 6.39 5.84
CA SER A 152 14.50 6.30 7.10
C SER A 152 15.85 7.03 7.03
N GLY A 153 16.44 7.09 5.82
CA GLY A 153 17.83 7.55 5.61
C GLY A 153 18.86 6.51 6.03
N LEU A 154 18.45 5.25 6.20
CA LEU A 154 19.27 4.12 6.58
C LEU A 154 19.30 3.08 5.45
N THR A 155 20.07 2.02 5.63
CA THR A 155 20.15 0.90 4.67
C THR A 155 19.76 -0.38 5.39
N SER A 156 18.92 -1.21 4.76
CA SER A 156 18.40 -2.46 5.33
C SER A 156 19.02 -3.69 4.64
N ARG A 157 20.33 -3.93 4.87
CA ARG A 157 21.06 -5.06 4.26
C ARG A 157 20.90 -6.36 5.04
N THR A 158 20.69 -6.26 6.36
CA THR A 158 20.40 -7.40 7.24
C THR A 158 19.02 -7.24 7.87
N LEU A 159 18.48 -8.30 8.47
CA LEU A 159 17.22 -8.22 9.20
C LEU A 159 17.29 -7.23 10.37
N ASP A 160 18.43 -7.16 11.07
CA ASP A 160 18.59 -6.24 12.18
C ASP A 160 18.68 -4.79 11.70
N GLU A 161 19.37 -4.51 10.59
CA GLU A 161 19.36 -3.18 9.98
C GLU A 161 17.95 -2.80 9.49
N ALA A 162 17.18 -3.74 8.93
CA ALA A 162 15.79 -3.51 8.55
C ALA A 162 14.91 -3.14 9.76
N LYS A 163 15.07 -3.80 10.90
CA LYS A 163 14.38 -3.43 12.15
C LYS A 163 14.73 -2.02 12.60
N VAL A 164 16.01 -1.63 12.51
CA VAL A 164 16.44 -0.26 12.87
C VAL A 164 15.83 0.77 11.92
N ALA A 165 15.80 0.49 10.60
CA ALA A 165 15.18 1.37 9.63
C ALA A 165 13.66 1.49 9.84
N ILE A 166 12.98 0.38 10.17
CA ILE A 166 11.56 0.37 10.51
C ILE A 166 11.30 1.22 11.77
N ALA A 167 12.11 1.06 12.82
CA ALA A 167 11.98 1.85 14.05
C ALA A 167 12.17 3.35 13.78
N ALA A 168 13.12 3.72 12.90
CA ALA A 168 13.31 5.10 12.47
C ALA A 168 12.08 5.64 11.70
N LEU A 169 11.44 4.81 10.87
CA LEU A 169 10.20 5.18 10.18
C LEU A 169 9.04 5.33 11.17
N GLN A 170 8.92 4.44 12.14
CA GLN A 170 7.90 4.52 13.20
C GLN A 170 8.06 5.78 14.05
N ALA A 171 9.28 6.25 14.27
CA ALA A 171 9.53 7.50 14.98
C ALA A 171 9.01 8.75 14.22
N LEU A 172 8.70 8.64 12.92
CA LEU A 172 8.07 9.72 12.16
C LEU A 172 6.56 9.80 12.37
N GLY A 173 5.88 8.69 12.71
CA GLY A 173 4.42 8.68 12.92
C GLY A 173 3.77 7.31 12.95
N PRO A 174 3.93 6.44 11.95
CA PRO A 174 3.16 5.20 11.84
C PRO A 174 3.52 4.23 12.97
N LYS A 175 2.49 3.70 13.64
CA LYS A 175 2.66 2.69 14.70
C LYS A 175 2.87 1.30 14.13
N VAL A 176 2.35 1.07 12.93
CA VAL A 176 2.44 -0.19 12.21
C VAL A 176 3.16 0.03 10.90
N VAL A 177 4.14 -0.79 10.60
CA VAL A 177 4.89 -0.74 9.34
C VAL A 177 4.88 -2.14 8.71
N LEU A 178 4.51 -2.23 7.44
CA LEU A 178 4.68 -3.41 6.61
C LEU A 178 5.74 -3.11 5.54
N VAL A 179 6.91 -3.71 5.66
CA VAL A 179 7.93 -3.65 4.60
C VAL A 179 7.68 -4.76 3.59
N THR A 180 7.57 -4.40 2.32
CA THR A 180 7.37 -5.34 1.22
C THR A 180 8.64 -5.50 0.38
N SER A 181 8.73 -6.60 -0.37
CA SER A 181 9.85 -6.85 -1.29
C SER A 181 11.23 -6.76 -0.61
N LEU A 182 11.30 -7.20 0.65
CA LEU A 182 12.52 -7.17 1.45
C LEU A 182 13.44 -8.33 1.02
N VAL A 183 14.68 -7.99 0.67
CA VAL A 183 15.74 -8.95 0.36
C VAL A 183 17.00 -8.51 1.07
N THR A 184 17.37 -9.26 2.10
CA THR A 184 18.54 -9.00 2.94
C THR A 184 19.58 -10.09 2.76
N ASP A 185 20.75 -9.93 3.37
CA ASP A 185 21.80 -10.99 3.40
C ASP A 185 21.29 -12.26 4.11
N ASP A 186 20.23 -12.13 4.95
CA ASP A 186 19.57 -13.23 5.65
C ASP A 186 18.47 -13.91 4.81
N THR A 187 18.13 -13.34 3.64
CA THR A 187 17.09 -13.89 2.76
C THR A 187 17.70 -14.95 1.85
N PRO A 188 17.24 -16.22 1.90
CA PRO A 188 17.77 -17.28 1.02
C PRO A 188 17.60 -16.95 -0.46
N SER A 189 18.54 -17.43 -1.28
CA SER A 189 18.40 -17.33 -2.72
C SER A 189 17.07 -17.92 -3.21
N GLY A 190 16.36 -17.19 -4.05
CA GLY A 190 15.05 -17.59 -4.57
C GLY A 190 13.87 -17.34 -3.63
N ALA A 191 14.10 -16.61 -2.52
CA ALA A 191 13.04 -16.13 -1.62
C ALA A 191 12.88 -14.62 -1.68
N ILE A 192 11.79 -14.15 -1.09
CA ILE A 192 11.50 -12.74 -0.84
C ILE A 192 10.75 -12.64 0.48
N ASP A 193 11.04 -11.62 1.25
CA ASP A 193 10.51 -11.42 2.59
C ASP A 193 9.52 -10.24 2.62
N LEU A 194 8.58 -10.35 3.55
CA LEU A 194 7.75 -9.26 4.04
C LEU A 194 7.97 -9.17 5.55
N MET A 195 8.11 -7.97 6.08
CA MET A 195 8.30 -7.77 7.52
C MET A 195 7.26 -6.78 8.04
N ALA A 196 6.49 -7.19 9.05
CA ALA A 196 5.59 -6.30 9.77
C ALA A 196 6.15 -5.95 11.13
N ALA A 197 5.89 -4.73 11.59
CA ALA A 197 6.29 -4.25 12.91
C ALA A 197 5.16 -3.50 13.61
N GLU A 198 4.97 -3.77 14.90
CA GLU A 198 3.98 -3.15 15.76
C GLU A 198 4.41 -3.26 17.23
N GLY A 199 4.36 -2.14 17.97
CA GLY A 199 4.61 -2.14 19.42
C GLY A 199 5.97 -2.69 19.84
N GLY A 200 7.01 -2.52 19.04
CA GLY A 200 8.36 -3.02 19.29
C GLY A 200 8.56 -4.50 18.94
N SER A 201 7.54 -5.17 18.41
CA SER A 201 7.62 -6.56 17.93
C SER A 201 7.72 -6.58 16.41
N TYR A 202 8.41 -7.58 15.88
CA TYR A 202 8.66 -7.76 14.46
C TYR A 202 8.28 -9.18 14.03
N TRP A 203 7.67 -9.28 12.85
CA TRP A 203 7.27 -10.57 12.27
C TRP A 203 7.71 -10.64 10.81
N LEU A 204 8.24 -11.80 10.44
CA LEU A 204 8.70 -12.10 9.08
C LEU A 204 7.76 -13.12 8.43
N LEU A 205 7.42 -12.87 7.18
CA LEU A 205 6.78 -13.83 6.28
C LEU A 205 7.67 -13.98 5.05
N ARG A 206 8.11 -15.20 4.78
CA ARG A 206 8.97 -15.52 3.63
C ARG A 206 8.21 -16.31 2.59
N THR A 207 8.32 -15.88 1.33
CA THR A 207 7.71 -16.57 0.19
C THR A 207 8.76 -16.93 -0.86
N PRO A 208 8.50 -17.94 -1.72
CA PRO A 208 9.29 -18.09 -2.94
C PRO A 208 9.24 -16.84 -3.80
N ARG A 209 10.37 -16.45 -4.36
CA ARG A 209 10.45 -15.36 -5.35
C ARG A 209 9.95 -15.87 -6.69
N LEU A 210 8.91 -15.27 -7.20
CA LEU A 210 8.36 -15.59 -8.52
C LEU A 210 9.13 -14.84 -9.62
N GLY A 211 9.41 -15.52 -10.72
CA GLY A 211 10.15 -14.94 -11.86
C GLY A 211 9.25 -14.06 -12.73
N LEU A 212 8.59 -13.04 -12.14
CA LEU A 212 7.76 -12.09 -12.87
C LEU A 212 8.08 -10.66 -12.45
N SER A 213 7.83 -9.73 -13.37
CA SER A 213 7.88 -8.29 -13.13
C SER A 213 6.53 -7.69 -13.52
N VAL A 214 5.75 -7.30 -12.53
CA VAL A 214 4.41 -6.74 -12.70
C VAL A 214 4.22 -5.52 -11.80
N ASN A 215 3.30 -4.65 -12.17
CA ASN A 215 2.90 -3.52 -11.35
C ASN A 215 1.60 -3.84 -10.59
N GLY A 216 1.33 -3.09 -9.52
CA GLY A 216 0.07 -3.18 -8.77
C GLY A 216 0.06 -4.16 -7.61
N ALA A 217 1.09 -4.98 -7.43
CA ALA A 217 1.19 -5.90 -6.27
C ALA A 217 1.32 -5.12 -4.94
N GLY A 218 2.06 -3.99 -4.94
CA GLY A 218 2.17 -3.07 -3.80
C GLY A 218 0.81 -2.49 -3.41
N ASP A 219 0.05 -1.98 -4.40
CA ASP A 219 -1.29 -1.44 -4.16
C ASP A 219 -2.24 -2.51 -3.58
N ALA A 220 -2.17 -3.75 -4.10
CA ALA A 220 -2.99 -4.86 -3.60
C ALA A 220 -2.64 -5.24 -2.16
N ILE A 221 -1.34 -5.35 -1.83
CA ILE A 221 -0.92 -5.77 -0.49
C ILE A 221 -1.21 -4.68 0.55
N ALA A 222 -1.03 -3.41 0.23
CA ALA A 222 -1.38 -2.30 1.11
C ALA A 222 -2.88 -2.31 1.45
N ALA A 223 -3.74 -2.51 0.44
CA ALA A 223 -5.18 -2.59 0.61
C ALA A 223 -5.61 -3.81 1.45
N LEU A 224 -5.07 -5.00 1.16
CA LEU A 224 -5.38 -6.23 1.89
C LEU A 224 -4.87 -6.18 3.33
N PHE A 225 -3.65 -5.65 3.54
CA PHE A 225 -3.08 -5.48 4.88
C PHE A 225 -3.94 -4.54 5.72
N LEU A 226 -4.35 -3.39 5.18
CA LEU A 226 -5.26 -2.47 5.88
C LEU A 226 -6.56 -3.16 6.28
N VAL A 227 -7.22 -3.89 5.37
CA VAL A 227 -8.48 -4.60 5.67
C VAL A 227 -8.30 -5.62 6.77
N HIS A 228 -7.25 -6.44 6.70
CA HIS A 228 -7.00 -7.47 7.71
C HIS A 228 -6.58 -6.85 9.04
N TYR A 229 -5.82 -5.76 9.03
CA TYR A 229 -5.46 -5.04 10.26
C TYR A 229 -6.70 -4.41 10.92
N LEU A 230 -7.58 -3.76 10.16
CA LEU A 230 -8.84 -3.21 10.67
C LEU A 230 -9.75 -4.29 11.31
N ARG A 231 -9.65 -5.54 10.87
CA ARG A 231 -10.44 -6.67 11.40
C ARG A 231 -9.84 -7.30 12.63
N THR A 232 -8.53 -7.34 12.72
CA THR A 232 -7.82 -8.17 13.70
C THR A 232 -7.05 -7.37 14.72
N HIS A 233 -6.73 -6.12 14.42
CA HIS A 233 -5.83 -5.26 15.19
C HIS A 233 -4.51 -5.96 15.52
N SER A 234 -3.97 -6.71 14.54
CA SER A 234 -2.73 -7.48 14.67
C SER A 234 -1.93 -7.40 13.37
N ALA A 235 -0.76 -6.79 13.41
CA ALA A 235 0.14 -6.72 12.28
C ALA A 235 0.60 -8.12 11.82
N ALA A 236 0.82 -9.06 12.75
CA ALA A 236 1.20 -10.43 12.43
C ALA A 236 0.11 -11.18 11.65
N ILE A 237 -1.15 -11.08 12.09
CA ILE A 237 -2.28 -11.74 11.40
C ILE A 237 -2.51 -11.08 10.03
N ALA A 238 -2.49 -9.76 9.97
CA ALA A 238 -2.64 -9.01 8.72
C ALA A 238 -1.54 -9.34 7.71
N LEU A 239 -0.28 -9.47 8.16
CA LEU A 239 0.85 -9.92 7.35
C LEU A 239 0.60 -11.30 6.73
N GLY A 240 0.21 -12.28 7.55
CA GLY A 240 -0.05 -13.64 7.09
C GLY A 240 -1.14 -13.71 6.02
N MET A 241 -2.27 -13.04 6.27
CA MET A 241 -3.41 -13.04 5.36
C MET A 241 -3.15 -12.28 4.06
N ALA A 242 -2.61 -11.06 4.16
CA ALA A 242 -2.30 -10.25 2.98
C ALA A 242 -1.18 -10.87 2.14
N GLY A 243 -0.12 -11.36 2.78
CA GLY A 243 1.01 -12.00 2.10
C GLY A 243 0.59 -13.27 1.35
N ALA A 244 -0.23 -14.13 1.96
CA ALA A 244 -0.77 -15.32 1.32
C ALA A 244 -1.63 -14.97 0.10
N SER A 245 -2.55 -14.00 0.23
CA SER A 245 -3.43 -13.56 -0.86
C SER A 245 -2.65 -13.00 -2.05
N VAL A 246 -1.67 -12.12 -1.78
CA VAL A 246 -0.87 -11.52 -2.86
C VAL A 246 0.06 -12.54 -3.49
N TYR A 247 0.65 -13.46 -2.71
CA TYR A 247 1.42 -14.55 -3.29
C TYR A 247 0.55 -15.40 -4.24
N GLY A 248 -0.65 -15.77 -3.84
CA GLY A 248 -1.60 -16.52 -4.69
C GLY A 248 -1.93 -15.78 -5.99
N LEU A 249 -2.24 -14.49 -5.90
CA LEU A 249 -2.45 -13.61 -7.06
C LEU A 249 -1.24 -13.62 -8.01
N LEU A 250 -0.04 -13.40 -7.46
CA LEU A 250 1.19 -13.33 -8.25
C LEU A 250 1.56 -14.68 -8.87
N ARG A 251 1.36 -15.79 -8.14
CA ARG A 251 1.58 -17.14 -8.66
C ARG A 251 0.66 -17.41 -9.86
N ARG A 252 -0.64 -17.12 -9.76
CA ARG A 252 -1.60 -17.29 -10.86
C ARG A 252 -1.25 -16.41 -12.05
N THR A 253 -0.73 -15.21 -11.79
CA THR A 253 -0.26 -14.28 -12.82
C THR A 253 0.97 -14.85 -13.55
N ALA A 254 1.93 -15.40 -12.81
CA ALA A 254 3.13 -16.03 -13.37
C ALA A 254 2.81 -17.27 -14.20
N GLU A 255 1.95 -18.17 -13.69
CA GLU A 255 1.47 -19.38 -14.38
C GLU A 255 0.78 -19.04 -15.71
N ALA A 256 0.07 -17.92 -15.77
CA ALA A 256 -0.60 -17.45 -17.00
C ALA A 256 0.33 -16.66 -17.95
N GLY A 257 1.57 -16.38 -17.56
CA GLY A 257 2.49 -15.54 -18.34
C GLY A 257 1.96 -14.12 -18.58
N SER A 258 1.10 -13.61 -17.70
CA SER A 258 0.46 -12.29 -17.86
C SER A 258 1.42 -11.16 -17.47
N ARG A 259 1.36 -10.04 -18.21
CA ARG A 259 2.05 -8.80 -17.88
C ARG A 259 1.28 -7.93 -16.87
N GLU A 260 -0.01 -8.20 -16.69
CA GLU A 260 -0.88 -7.56 -15.70
C GLU A 260 -1.24 -8.57 -14.62
N ILE A 261 -1.33 -8.11 -13.36
CA ILE A 261 -1.82 -8.96 -12.28
C ILE A 261 -3.28 -9.37 -12.53
N LEU A 262 -3.60 -10.62 -12.28
CA LEU A 262 -4.89 -11.23 -12.62
C LEU A 262 -5.92 -11.08 -11.48
N THR A 263 -6.16 -9.84 -11.01
CA THR A 263 -7.02 -9.56 -9.86
C THR A 263 -8.40 -10.20 -9.96
N VAL A 264 -9.03 -10.17 -11.13
CA VAL A 264 -10.37 -10.76 -11.35
C VAL A 264 -10.29 -12.28 -11.49
N ALA A 265 -9.35 -12.80 -12.30
CA ALA A 265 -9.24 -14.24 -12.54
C ALA A 265 -8.72 -15.01 -11.30
N ALA A 266 -7.93 -14.35 -10.45
CA ALA A 266 -7.41 -14.93 -9.21
C ALA A 266 -8.15 -14.44 -7.94
N GLN A 267 -9.37 -13.92 -8.07
CA GLN A 267 -10.12 -13.28 -6.99
C GLN A 267 -10.36 -14.17 -5.76
N ASP A 268 -10.36 -15.49 -5.93
CA ASP A 268 -10.57 -16.42 -4.83
C ASP A 268 -9.37 -16.45 -3.87
N GLU A 269 -8.18 -16.11 -4.36
CA GLU A 269 -6.97 -15.97 -3.53
C GLU A 269 -7.10 -14.85 -2.47
N PHE A 270 -7.99 -13.87 -2.66
CA PHE A 270 -8.25 -12.83 -1.67
C PHE A 270 -9.09 -13.35 -0.49
N VAL A 271 -9.96 -14.31 -0.73
CA VAL A 271 -10.90 -14.83 0.26
C VAL A 271 -10.39 -16.11 0.92
N SER A 272 -9.78 -16.99 0.12
CA SER A 272 -9.29 -18.30 0.53
C SER A 272 -7.97 -18.60 -0.19
N PRO A 273 -6.85 -18.05 0.27
CA PRO A 273 -5.55 -18.27 -0.35
C PRO A 273 -5.22 -19.76 -0.44
N THR A 274 -4.79 -20.21 -1.61
CA THR A 274 -4.44 -21.62 -1.84
C THR A 274 -3.11 -22.03 -1.19
N THR A 275 -2.30 -21.03 -0.80
CA THR A 275 -1.01 -21.25 -0.12
C THR A 275 -0.90 -20.30 1.07
N THR A 276 -0.52 -20.80 2.21
CA THR A 276 -0.23 -20.00 3.41
C THR A 276 1.23 -20.15 3.79
N PHE A 277 1.75 -19.18 4.50
CA PHE A 277 3.15 -19.14 4.94
C PHE A 277 3.20 -18.89 6.45
N PRO A 278 4.19 -19.46 7.17
CA PRO A 278 4.40 -19.13 8.56
C PRO A 278 4.74 -17.66 8.72
N VAL A 279 4.23 -17.05 9.77
CA VAL A 279 4.61 -15.71 10.23
C VAL A 279 5.42 -15.92 11.50
N GLU A 280 6.71 -15.64 11.43
CA GLU A 280 7.67 -15.91 12.48
C GLU A 280 8.04 -14.61 13.20
N PRO A 281 8.06 -14.58 14.55
CA PRO A 281 8.66 -13.47 15.28
C PRO A 281 10.17 -13.46 15.05
N VAL A 282 10.75 -12.26 14.86
CA VAL A 282 12.18 -12.08 14.57
C VAL A 282 12.82 -10.98 15.42
#